data_28b1e3554b6c84d171f699da74517bd4
#
_entry.id   28b1e3554b6c84d171f699da74517bd4
#
_cell.length_a   1.000
_cell.length_b   1.000
_cell.length_c   1.000
_cell.angle_alpha   90.00
_cell.angle_beta   90.00
_cell.angle_gamma   90.00
#
_symmetry.space_group_name_H-M   'P 1'
#
loop_
_entity.id
_entity.type
_entity.pdbx_description
1 polymer ?
#
loop_
_entity_poly.entity_id
_entity_poly.type
_entity_poly.pdbx_seq_one_letter_code
_entity_poly.pdbx_strand_id
1 'polypeptide(L)'
;GNFDMLASNKYKYDNEIINILLVGSDGRPGEKVSRSDSMMILTVDNKHKKLKLTSLGRDTYVKIPNHGFQKLTHAYAYGKEKLLIQTIEDNFKLDIQNYAQVDFFSFMDIVDALGGVDVNIKSEEIPELNKFVAECYRWSNHKNGPLKYFKKSGQQTLVGYQALTYARIRKSDGTMERDDRQRKVIEAIIHKVNGISISKYPKLLDAVKPYVKTNMTPTEIMYLGKDVLSIGNLTIDTMQFPLHPENEVKLPEVGYVIPFESYEVDILHKYIFDNIKSTANEIEEARRAWKEAGNRSQYLTDSEYMSAAQ
;
A
#
# COMPACT_ATOMS: atom_id res chain seq x y z
N GLY A 1 -0.11 -21.64 2.59
CA GLY A 1 0.53 -21.27 3.81
C GLY A 1 -0.46 -21.20 4.95
N ASN A 2 0.04 -21.26 6.13
CA ASN A 2 -0.76 -21.35 7.37
C ASN A 2 -1.01 -19.98 8.00
N PHE A 3 -1.10 -18.90 7.21
CA PHE A 3 -1.43 -17.59 7.75
C PHE A 3 -2.84 -17.57 8.35
N ASP A 4 -3.75 -18.29 7.71
CA ASP A 4 -5.16 -18.33 8.07
C ASP A 4 -5.42 -18.83 9.49
N MET A 5 -4.54 -19.68 9.99
CA MET A 5 -4.71 -20.29 11.32
C MET A 5 -4.16 -19.45 12.46
N LEU A 6 -3.28 -18.50 12.18
CA LEU A 6 -2.62 -17.69 13.21
C LEU A 6 -3.37 -16.42 13.56
N ALA A 7 -4.16 -15.91 12.63
CA ALA A 7 -4.79 -14.60 12.75
C ALA A 7 -6.25 -14.65 13.15
N SER A 8 -6.98 -15.68 12.74
CA SER A 8 -8.45 -15.70 12.64
C SER A 8 -9.24 -15.45 13.93
N ASN A 9 -8.63 -15.48 15.11
CA ASN A 9 -9.35 -15.27 16.38
C ASN A 9 -8.75 -14.15 17.25
N LYS A 10 -7.67 -13.50 16.80
CA LYS A 10 -6.92 -12.56 17.63
C LYS A 10 -7.27 -11.09 17.33
N TYR A 11 -7.63 -10.78 16.09
CA TYR A 11 -7.83 -9.40 15.62
C TYR A 11 -9.16 -9.25 14.89
N LYS A 12 -9.56 -8.00 14.65
CA LYS A 12 -10.82 -7.69 14.02
C LYS A 12 -10.94 -8.35 12.65
N TYR A 13 -12.02 -9.09 12.47
CA TYR A 13 -12.33 -9.89 11.29
C TYR A 13 -13.83 -9.82 10.96
N ASP A 14 -14.15 -9.80 9.67
CA ASP A 14 -15.50 -9.93 9.14
C ASP A 14 -15.42 -10.81 7.89
N ASN A 15 -16.20 -11.88 7.83
CA ASN A 15 -16.15 -12.85 6.73
C ASN A 15 -16.63 -12.27 5.38
N GLU A 16 -17.33 -11.14 5.40
CA GLU A 16 -17.75 -10.44 4.18
C GLU A 16 -16.75 -9.37 3.72
N ILE A 17 -15.70 -9.13 4.50
CA ILE A 17 -14.70 -8.09 4.23
C ILE A 17 -13.32 -8.75 4.17
N ILE A 18 -12.73 -8.73 2.98
CA ILE A 18 -11.43 -9.36 2.72
C ILE A 18 -10.37 -8.29 2.69
N ASN A 19 -9.36 -8.42 3.54
CA ASN A 19 -8.20 -7.53 3.55
C ASN A 19 -6.98 -8.25 2.97
N ILE A 20 -6.41 -7.68 1.93
CA ILE A 20 -5.23 -8.22 1.25
C ILE A 20 -4.10 -7.22 1.37
N LEU A 21 -2.95 -7.68 1.87
CA LEU A 21 -1.76 -6.83 1.91
C LEU A 21 -1.06 -6.85 0.55
N LEU A 22 -0.94 -5.66 -0.05
CA LEU A 22 -0.19 -5.45 -1.28
C LEU A 22 1.19 -4.90 -0.92
N VAL A 23 2.24 -5.58 -1.35
CA VAL A 23 3.62 -5.19 -1.03
C VAL A 23 4.40 -4.95 -2.32
N GLY A 24 4.99 -3.76 -2.43
CA GLY A 24 5.98 -3.46 -3.45
C GLY A 24 7.37 -3.38 -2.78
N SER A 25 8.30 -4.25 -3.18
CA SER A 25 9.65 -4.25 -2.65
C SER A 25 10.63 -3.60 -3.62
N ASP A 26 11.71 -3.03 -3.08
CA ASP A 26 12.80 -2.44 -3.87
C ASP A 26 13.87 -3.47 -4.27
N GLY A 27 13.62 -4.76 -4.02
CA GLY A 27 14.59 -5.83 -4.30
C GLY A 27 15.00 -5.85 -5.76
N ARG A 28 16.30 -5.90 -5.98
CA ARG A 28 16.91 -6.11 -7.29
C ARG A 28 17.37 -7.57 -7.41
N PRO A 29 17.45 -8.12 -8.62
CA PRO A 29 17.96 -9.48 -8.80
C PRO A 29 19.32 -9.65 -8.13
N GLY A 30 19.44 -10.66 -7.25
CA GLY A 30 20.68 -10.96 -6.52
C GLY A 30 20.88 -10.22 -5.20
N GLU A 31 20.04 -9.29 -4.84
CA GLU A 31 20.09 -8.64 -3.52
C GLU A 31 19.51 -9.53 -2.43
N LYS A 32 20.23 -9.68 -1.32
CA LYS A 32 19.80 -10.48 -0.17
C LYS A 32 18.85 -9.73 0.76
N VAL A 33 18.95 -8.41 0.80
CA VAL A 33 18.15 -7.55 1.67
C VAL A 33 17.37 -6.58 0.80
N SER A 34 16.05 -6.59 0.94
CA SER A 34 15.17 -5.63 0.30
C SER A 34 14.22 -5.03 1.32
N ARG A 35 13.71 -3.84 1.02
CA ARG A 35 12.74 -3.12 1.85
C ARG A 35 11.40 -3.11 1.15
N SER A 36 10.34 -3.03 1.95
CA SER A 36 9.01 -2.77 1.42
C SER A 36 8.87 -1.25 1.20
N ASP A 37 8.91 -0.83 -0.07
CA ASP A 37 8.77 0.57 -0.45
C ASP A 37 7.31 1.01 -0.51
N SER A 38 6.40 0.08 -0.80
CA SER A 38 4.97 0.31 -0.88
C SER A 38 4.25 -0.77 -0.11
N MET A 39 3.36 -0.35 0.77
CA MET A 39 2.49 -1.25 1.53
C MET A 39 1.09 -0.68 1.52
N MET A 40 0.13 -1.46 1.04
CA MET A 40 -1.28 -1.07 1.01
C MET A 40 -2.14 -2.22 1.47
N ILE A 41 -3.26 -1.89 2.09
CA ILE A 41 -4.31 -2.87 2.36
C ILE A 41 -5.40 -2.65 1.31
N LEU A 42 -5.61 -3.65 0.47
CA LEU A 42 -6.77 -3.69 -0.42
C LEU A 42 -7.91 -4.35 0.34
N THR A 43 -8.97 -3.61 0.58
CA THR A 43 -10.16 -4.12 1.24
C THR A 43 -11.25 -4.35 0.19
N VAL A 44 -11.65 -5.61 0.04
CA VAL A 44 -12.81 -5.99 -0.78
C VAL A 44 -13.99 -6.13 0.17
N ASP A 45 -14.81 -5.09 0.22
CA ASP A 45 -15.94 -4.99 1.14
C ASP A 45 -17.22 -5.47 0.44
N ASN A 46 -17.50 -6.75 0.57
CA ASN A 46 -18.72 -7.36 0.01
C ASN A 46 -19.96 -6.97 0.79
N LYS A 47 -19.80 -6.56 2.04
CA LYS A 47 -20.90 -6.13 2.90
C LYS A 47 -21.48 -4.79 2.46
N HIS A 48 -20.64 -3.84 2.12
CA HIS A 48 -21.02 -2.49 1.70
C HIS A 48 -20.85 -2.25 0.20
N LYS A 49 -20.39 -3.27 -0.55
CA LYS A 49 -20.16 -3.21 -2.00
C LYS A 49 -19.19 -2.11 -2.39
N LYS A 50 -18.00 -2.12 -1.76
CA LYS A 50 -16.94 -1.15 -2.01
C LYS A 50 -15.56 -1.80 -2.08
N LEU A 51 -14.67 -1.14 -2.83
CA LEU A 51 -13.23 -1.36 -2.76
C LEU A 51 -12.58 -0.20 -2.04
N LYS A 52 -11.63 -0.50 -1.18
CA LYS A 52 -10.88 0.50 -0.42
C LYS A 52 -9.40 0.19 -0.50
N LEU A 53 -8.58 1.24 -0.67
CA LEU A 53 -7.13 1.13 -0.60
C LEU A 53 -6.63 1.99 0.56
N THR A 54 -5.96 1.37 1.50
CA THR A 54 -5.31 2.05 2.62
C THR A 54 -3.81 1.98 2.43
N SER A 55 -3.16 3.12 2.18
CA SER A 55 -1.69 3.18 2.16
C SER A 55 -1.15 3.18 3.58
N LEU A 56 -0.16 2.35 3.84
CA LEU A 56 0.57 2.33 5.10
C LEU A 56 1.91 3.03 4.91
N GLY A 57 2.16 4.07 5.68
CA GLY A 57 3.42 4.80 5.61
C GLY A 57 4.60 3.89 5.98
N ARG A 58 5.64 3.90 5.15
CA ARG A 58 6.84 3.08 5.37
C ARG A 58 7.58 3.44 6.66
N ASP A 59 7.49 4.68 7.07
CA ASP A 59 8.15 5.21 8.28
C ASP A 59 7.24 5.16 9.52
N THR A 60 6.10 4.50 9.43
CA THR A 60 5.22 4.28 10.59
C THR A 60 6.00 3.60 11.71
N TYR A 61 5.93 4.19 12.91
CA TYR A 61 6.67 3.68 14.07
C TYR A 61 5.87 2.57 14.72
N VAL A 62 6.37 1.35 14.62
CA VAL A 62 5.67 0.13 15.01
C VAL A 62 6.54 -0.74 15.90
N LYS A 63 5.90 -1.56 16.73
CA LYS A 63 6.59 -2.59 17.48
C LYS A 63 6.70 -3.85 16.62
N ILE A 64 7.94 -4.20 16.25
CA ILE A 64 8.23 -5.40 15.46
C ILE A 64 8.58 -6.55 16.42
N PRO A 65 7.91 -7.69 16.35
CA PRO A 65 8.23 -8.84 17.20
C PRO A 65 9.73 -9.15 17.20
N ASN A 66 10.32 -9.23 18.39
CA ASN A 66 11.75 -9.49 18.65
C ASN A 66 12.73 -8.39 18.17
N HIS A 67 12.25 -7.26 17.70
CA HIS A 67 13.11 -6.18 17.20
C HIS A 67 12.81 -4.81 17.84
N GLY A 68 11.83 -4.73 18.73
CA GLY A 68 11.43 -3.47 19.36
C GLY A 68 10.75 -2.51 18.40
N PHE A 69 10.78 -1.22 18.74
CA PHE A 69 10.14 -0.18 17.93
C PHE A 69 11.05 0.26 16.79
N GLN A 70 10.56 0.12 15.56
CA GLN A 70 11.28 0.43 14.33
C GLN A 70 10.28 0.97 13.28
N LYS A 71 10.82 1.37 12.13
CA LYS A 71 9.99 1.70 10.96
C LYS A 71 9.31 0.44 10.42
N LEU A 72 8.08 0.59 9.96
CA LEU A 72 7.31 -0.53 9.39
C LEU A 72 8.07 -1.22 8.23
N THR A 73 8.73 -0.44 7.37
CA THR A 73 9.51 -1.00 6.26
C THR A 73 10.60 -1.97 6.73
N HIS A 74 11.12 -1.81 7.96
CA HIS A 74 12.15 -2.69 8.50
C HIS A 74 11.62 -4.09 8.84
N ALA A 75 10.33 -4.23 9.11
CA ALA A 75 9.73 -5.56 9.36
C ALA A 75 9.93 -6.49 8.16
N TYR A 76 9.76 -5.96 6.94
CA TYR A 76 10.01 -6.71 5.72
C TYR A 76 11.51 -7.06 5.57
N ALA A 77 12.39 -6.12 5.86
CA ALA A 77 13.83 -6.34 5.79
C ALA A 77 14.30 -7.44 6.76
N TYR A 78 13.71 -7.52 7.96
CA TYR A 78 14.08 -8.51 8.97
C TYR A 78 13.47 -9.88 8.75
N GLY A 79 12.24 -9.97 8.26
CA GLY A 79 11.51 -11.24 8.20
C GLY A 79 10.57 -11.39 7.01
N LYS A 80 10.75 -10.61 5.96
CA LYS A 80 9.97 -10.66 4.73
C LYS A 80 8.47 -10.49 5.01
N GLU A 81 7.62 -11.08 4.17
CA GLU A 81 6.16 -10.94 4.23
C GLU A 81 5.56 -11.46 5.53
N LYS A 82 6.12 -12.52 6.08
CA LYS A 82 5.57 -13.14 7.29
C LYS A 82 5.67 -12.20 8.49
N LEU A 83 6.85 -11.62 8.71
CA LEU A 83 7.06 -10.69 9.82
C LEU A 83 6.33 -9.37 9.57
N LEU A 84 6.27 -8.91 8.33
CA LEU A 84 5.53 -7.70 7.95
C LEU A 84 4.04 -7.86 8.28
N ILE A 85 3.42 -8.97 7.88
CA ILE A 85 2.01 -9.24 8.16
C ILE A 85 1.77 -9.30 9.67
N GLN A 86 2.59 -10.03 10.40
CA GLN A 86 2.44 -10.12 11.85
C GLN A 86 2.57 -8.75 12.53
N THR A 87 3.51 -7.93 12.07
CA THR A 87 3.69 -6.57 12.58
C THR A 87 2.47 -5.70 12.33
N ILE A 88 1.91 -5.75 11.12
CA ILE A 88 0.69 -5.00 10.76
C ILE A 88 -0.49 -5.47 11.61
N GLU A 89 -0.67 -6.77 11.74
CA GLU A 89 -1.75 -7.35 12.55
C GLU A 89 -1.63 -6.92 14.01
N ASP A 90 -0.44 -7.03 14.59
CA ASP A 90 -0.21 -6.72 16.00
C ASP A 90 -0.39 -5.23 16.31
N ASN A 91 0.06 -4.36 15.42
CA ASN A 91 0.01 -2.92 15.66
C ASN A 91 -1.33 -2.28 15.28
N PHE A 92 -1.96 -2.73 14.21
CA PHE A 92 -3.20 -2.13 13.70
C PHE A 92 -4.44 -2.96 14.05
N LYS A 93 -4.25 -4.08 14.73
CA LYS A 93 -5.33 -4.95 15.24
C LYS A 93 -6.27 -5.44 14.12
N LEU A 94 -5.68 -5.77 12.98
CA LEU A 94 -6.37 -6.26 11.79
C LEU A 94 -6.01 -7.71 11.51
N ASP A 95 -6.98 -8.48 11.01
CA ASP A 95 -6.71 -9.80 10.45
C ASP A 95 -6.36 -9.65 8.96
N ILE A 96 -5.15 -10.07 8.59
CA ILE A 96 -4.66 -10.05 7.21
C ILE A 96 -4.43 -11.50 6.76
N GLN A 97 -5.35 -12.03 5.97
CA GLN A 97 -5.30 -13.43 5.55
C GLN A 97 -4.45 -13.66 4.30
N ASN A 98 -4.40 -12.69 3.40
CA ASN A 98 -3.77 -12.87 2.10
C ASN A 98 -2.83 -11.70 1.78
N TYR A 99 -1.84 -11.99 0.95
CA TYR A 99 -0.93 -10.96 0.45
C TYR A 99 -0.61 -11.19 -1.03
N ALA A 100 -0.21 -10.12 -1.70
CA ALA A 100 0.38 -10.15 -3.02
C ALA A 100 1.58 -9.21 -3.03
N GLN A 101 2.70 -9.70 -3.55
CA GLN A 101 3.97 -8.99 -3.52
C GLN A 101 4.62 -8.96 -4.89
N VAL A 102 5.16 -7.80 -5.25
CA VAL A 102 5.93 -7.60 -6.47
C VAL A 102 7.19 -6.79 -6.16
N ASP A 103 8.27 -7.04 -6.90
CA ASP A 103 9.41 -6.14 -6.96
C ASP A 103 9.28 -5.17 -8.15
N PHE A 104 10.23 -4.26 -8.31
CA PHE A 104 10.18 -3.26 -9.39
C PHE A 104 10.15 -3.88 -10.79
N PHE A 105 10.91 -4.95 -11.01
CA PHE A 105 10.99 -5.61 -12.31
C PHE A 105 9.69 -6.34 -12.63
N SER A 106 9.19 -7.12 -11.68
CA SER A 106 7.92 -7.83 -11.80
C SER A 106 6.76 -6.87 -11.99
N PHE A 107 6.78 -5.71 -11.32
CA PHE A 107 5.77 -4.69 -11.49
C PHE A 107 5.69 -4.20 -12.94
N MET A 108 6.85 -3.91 -13.56
CA MET A 108 6.89 -3.51 -14.97
C MET A 108 6.31 -4.58 -15.88
N ASP A 109 6.66 -5.84 -15.62
CA ASP A 109 6.18 -6.99 -16.42
C ASP A 109 4.67 -7.17 -16.28
N ILE A 110 4.11 -6.96 -15.10
CA ILE A 110 2.65 -7.02 -14.87
C ILE A 110 1.94 -5.93 -15.68
N VAL A 111 2.42 -4.71 -15.61
CA VAL A 111 1.84 -3.58 -16.37
C VAL A 111 1.89 -3.86 -17.87
N ASP A 112 3.02 -4.38 -18.37
CA ASP A 112 3.17 -4.74 -19.78
C ASP A 112 2.22 -5.88 -20.19
N ALA A 113 2.05 -6.89 -19.33
CA ALA A 113 1.12 -7.99 -19.57
C ALA A 113 -0.34 -7.52 -19.66
N LEU A 114 -0.68 -6.46 -18.95
CA LEU A 114 -2.01 -5.85 -19.01
C LEU A 114 -2.20 -4.93 -20.25
N GLY A 115 -1.15 -4.70 -21.02
CA GLY A 115 -1.19 -3.75 -22.14
C GLY A 115 -1.06 -2.30 -21.72
N GLY A 116 -0.48 -2.03 -20.55
CA GLY A 116 -0.34 -0.70 -19.98
C GLY A 116 -1.48 -0.35 -19.03
N VAL A 117 -1.32 0.77 -18.35
CA VAL A 117 -2.34 1.29 -17.40
C VAL A 117 -2.56 2.78 -17.65
N ASP A 118 -3.78 3.24 -17.43
CA ASP A 118 -4.16 4.62 -17.69
C ASP A 118 -4.00 5.47 -16.43
N VAL A 119 -3.17 6.50 -16.54
CA VAL A 119 -2.87 7.41 -15.42
C VAL A 119 -2.96 8.85 -15.89
N ASN A 120 -3.51 9.70 -15.02
CA ASN A 120 -3.56 11.14 -15.27
C ASN A 120 -2.28 11.80 -14.73
N ILE A 121 -1.44 12.27 -15.64
CA ILE A 121 -0.17 12.94 -15.32
C ILE A 121 -0.40 14.42 -15.13
N LYS A 122 0.05 14.97 -14.01
CA LYS A 122 0.02 16.41 -13.75
C LYS A 122 1.21 17.09 -14.41
N SER A 123 1.02 18.31 -14.92
CA SER A 123 2.09 19.04 -15.59
C SER A 123 3.31 19.25 -14.68
N GLU A 124 3.10 19.50 -13.41
CA GLU A 124 4.18 19.69 -12.43
C GLU A 124 4.99 18.44 -12.13
N GLU A 125 4.48 17.25 -12.48
CA GLU A 125 5.19 15.98 -12.30
C GLU A 125 6.20 15.69 -13.44
N ILE A 126 5.99 16.28 -14.60
CA ILE A 126 6.77 15.98 -15.82
C ILE A 126 8.28 16.17 -15.66
N PRO A 127 8.77 17.27 -15.09
CA PRO A 127 10.21 17.45 -14.92
C PRO A 127 10.87 16.34 -14.10
N GLU A 128 10.22 15.91 -13.00
CA GLU A 128 10.74 14.85 -12.13
C GLU A 128 10.66 13.48 -12.81
N LEU A 129 9.55 13.21 -13.50
CA LEU A 129 9.41 11.96 -14.27
C LEU A 129 10.54 11.82 -15.29
N ASN A 130 10.87 12.90 -16.01
CA ASN A 130 11.89 12.86 -17.06
C ASN A 130 13.32 12.75 -16.52
N LYS A 131 13.55 13.02 -15.23
CA LYS A 131 14.83 12.76 -14.59
C LYS A 131 15.08 11.26 -14.40
N PHE A 132 14.04 10.45 -14.17
CA PHE A 132 14.18 9.06 -13.74
C PHE A 132 13.68 8.04 -14.77
N VAL A 133 12.94 8.45 -15.80
CA VAL A 133 12.35 7.52 -16.77
C VAL A 133 13.41 6.70 -17.51
N ALA A 134 14.56 7.30 -17.84
CA ALA A 134 15.63 6.60 -18.53
C ALA A 134 16.22 5.46 -17.70
N GLU A 135 16.33 5.64 -16.39
CA GLU A 135 16.80 4.58 -15.47
C GLU A 135 15.83 3.40 -15.45
N CYS A 136 14.56 3.67 -15.29
CA CYS A 136 13.53 2.62 -15.31
C CYS A 136 13.44 1.93 -16.68
N TYR A 137 13.66 2.66 -17.76
CA TYR A 137 13.73 2.09 -19.10
C TYR A 137 14.89 1.09 -19.24
N ARG A 138 16.05 1.43 -18.72
CA ARG A 138 17.20 0.49 -18.69
C ARG A 138 16.86 -0.77 -17.88
N TRP A 139 16.20 -0.61 -16.74
CA TRP A 139 15.77 -1.75 -15.92
C TRP A 139 14.76 -2.65 -16.63
N SER A 140 13.98 -2.11 -17.54
CA SER A 140 13.02 -2.90 -18.33
C SER A 140 13.66 -3.70 -19.45
N ASN A 141 14.99 -3.64 -19.62
CA ASN A 141 15.71 -4.23 -20.75
C ASN A 141 15.21 -3.70 -22.11
N HIS A 142 14.88 -2.42 -22.14
CA HIS A 142 14.45 -1.72 -23.35
C HIS A 142 13.17 -2.31 -23.98
N LYS A 143 12.31 -2.88 -23.17
CA LYS A 143 10.99 -3.35 -23.64
C LYS A 143 10.13 -2.17 -24.11
N ASN A 144 9.21 -2.44 -25.01
CA ASN A 144 8.24 -1.49 -25.56
C ASN A 144 8.88 -0.43 -26.50
N GLY A 145 9.94 -0.81 -27.22
CA GLY A 145 10.54 0.05 -28.24
C GLY A 145 11.49 1.12 -27.67
N PRO A 146 11.69 2.22 -28.39
CA PRO A 146 12.58 3.28 -27.95
C PRO A 146 12.09 3.99 -26.70
N LEU A 147 13.01 4.53 -25.91
CA LEU A 147 12.69 5.35 -24.75
C LEU A 147 11.79 6.53 -25.14
N LYS A 148 10.70 6.68 -24.42
CA LYS A 148 9.78 7.83 -24.55
C LYS A 148 9.77 8.64 -23.27
N TYR A 149 10.10 9.90 -23.38
CA TYR A 149 9.96 10.85 -22.29
C TYR A 149 8.50 11.31 -22.17
N PHE A 150 8.14 11.80 -20.99
CA PHE A 150 6.82 12.40 -20.77
C PHE A 150 6.78 13.78 -21.40
N LYS A 151 5.85 14.01 -22.34
CA LYS A 151 5.78 15.26 -23.13
C LYS A 151 4.56 16.10 -22.79
N LYS A 152 3.50 15.48 -22.28
CA LYS A 152 2.23 16.18 -22.01
C LYS A 152 1.59 15.68 -20.73
N SER A 153 0.81 16.55 -20.10
CA SER A 153 -0.05 16.20 -18.98
C SER A 153 -1.35 15.57 -19.48
N GLY A 154 -2.15 15.07 -18.54
CA GLY A 154 -3.45 14.50 -18.82
C GLY A 154 -3.47 12.98 -18.80
N GLN A 155 -4.63 12.44 -19.10
CA GLN A 155 -4.86 10.99 -19.13
C GLN A 155 -4.09 10.34 -20.27
N GLN A 156 -3.29 9.33 -19.94
CA GLN A 156 -2.47 8.63 -20.94
C GLN A 156 -2.16 7.22 -20.46
N THR A 157 -1.91 6.33 -21.42
CA THR A 157 -1.54 4.95 -21.14
C THR A 157 -0.04 4.84 -20.91
N LEU A 158 0.34 4.32 -19.74
CA LEU A 158 1.73 4.10 -19.36
C LEU A 158 2.10 2.63 -19.54
N VAL A 159 3.23 2.35 -20.19
CA VAL A 159 3.84 1.02 -20.19
C VAL A 159 4.64 0.80 -18.91
N GLY A 160 5.15 -0.42 -18.71
CA GLY A 160 5.76 -0.83 -17.44
C GLY A 160 6.80 0.14 -16.87
N TYR A 161 7.80 0.53 -17.66
CA TYR A 161 8.85 1.43 -17.15
C TYR A 161 8.33 2.84 -16.83
N GLN A 162 7.34 3.31 -17.56
CA GLN A 162 6.73 4.61 -17.30
C GLN A 162 5.87 4.59 -16.03
N ALA A 163 5.10 3.52 -15.83
CA ALA A 163 4.29 3.34 -14.62
C ALA A 163 5.17 3.22 -13.37
N LEU A 164 6.29 2.50 -13.47
CA LEU A 164 7.25 2.39 -12.36
C LEU A 164 7.86 3.76 -12.02
N THR A 165 8.23 4.53 -13.03
CA THR A 165 8.76 5.89 -12.84
C THR A 165 7.76 6.75 -12.07
N TYR A 166 6.51 6.74 -12.50
CA TYR A 166 5.42 7.50 -11.85
C TYR A 166 5.24 7.10 -10.38
N ALA A 167 5.26 5.80 -10.09
CA ALA A 167 5.09 5.30 -8.73
C ALA A 167 6.26 5.62 -7.81
N ARG A 168 7.44 5.87 -8.36
CA ARG A 168 8.68 6.03 -7.58
C ARG A 168 9.10 7.47 -7.37
N ILE A 169 8.68 8.40 -8.20
CA ILE A 169 9.14 9.79 -8.07
C ILE A 169 8.78 10.37 -6.71
N ARG A 170 9.72 11.11 -6.15
CA ARG A 170 9.56 11.94 -4.98
C ARG A 170 9.90 13.36 -5.37
N LYS A 171 8.89 14.17 -5.53
CA LYS A 171 9.10 15.61 -5.58
C LYS A 171 9.47 16.12 -4.19
N SER A 172 9.81 17.40 -4.10
CA SER A 172 9.90 18.13 -2.83
C SER A 172 8.63 18.02 -1.97
N ASP A 173 7.58 17.43 -2.51
CA ASP A 173 6.29 17.20 -1.89
C ASP A 173 6.28 16.06 -0.85
N GLY A 174 7.25 15.15 -0.86
CA GLY A 174 7.45 14.19 0.22
C GLY A 174 6.82 12.82 0.03
N THR A 175 6.73 12.08 1.15
CA THR A 175 6.31 10.66 1.18
C THR A 175 4.83 10.48 0.86
N MET A 176 3.98 11.43 1.28
CA MET A 176 2.53 11.34 1.15
C MET A 176 2.08 11.38 -0.30
N GLU A 177 2.69 12.25 -1.11
CA GLU A 177 2.38 12.38 -2.53
C GLU A 177 2.87 11.17 -3.32
N ARG A 178 3.97 10.54 -2.88
CA ARG A 178 4.43 9.28 -3.47
C ARG A 178 3.43 8.15 -3.15
N ASP A 179 2.95 8.06 -1.94
CA ASP A 179 1.93 7.07 -1.56
C ASP A 179 0.65 7.28 -2.37
N ASP A 180 0.27 8.53 -2.62
CA ASP A 180 -0.88 8.85 -3.48
C ASP A 180 -0.66 8.39 -4.92
N ARG A 181 0.52 8.63 -5.50
CA ARG A 181 0.85 8.13 -6.84
C ARG A 181 0.83 6.61 -6.92
N GLN A 182 1.33 5.93 -5.88
CA GLN A 182 1.28 4.47 -5.82
C GLN A 182 -0.16 3.95 -5.74
N ARG A 183 -1.03 4.60 -4.98
CA ARG A 183 -2.47 4.25 -4.98
C ARG A 183 -3.09 4.42 -6.34
N LYS A 184 -2.80 5.52 -7.03
CA LYS A 184 -3.32 5.78 -8.39
C LYS A 184 -2.91 4.71 -9.39
N VAL A 185 -1.68 4.21 -9.30
CA VAL A 185 -1.23 3.11 -10.15
C VAL A 185 -1.99 1.82 -9.85
N ILE A 186 -2.18 1.49 -8.58
CA ILE A 186 -2.97 0.30 -8.21
C ILE A 186 -4.42 0.44 -8.66
N GLU A 187 -5.02 1.60 -8.49
CA GLU A 187 -6.36 1.89 -9.02
C GLU A 187 -6.41 1.68 -10.53
N ALA A 188 -5.41 2.16 -11.25
CA ALA A 188 -5.33 2.00 -12.71
C ALA A 188 -5.22 0.52 -13.11
N ILE A 189 -4.47 -0.28 -12.36
CA ILE A 189 -4.37 -1.74 -12.57
C ILE A 189 -5.74 -2.40 -12.35
N ILE A 190 -6.40 -2.06 -11.25
CA ILE A 190 -7.73 -2.62 -10.93
C ILE A 190 -8.75 -2.26 -12.02
N HIS A 191 -8.78 -1.02 -12.47
CA HIS A 191 -9.66 -0.58 -13.56
C HIS A 191 -9.35 -1.32 -14.87
N LYS A 192 -8.07 -1.53 -15.16
CA LYS A 192 -7.67 -2.29 -16.35
C LYS A 192 -8.18 -3.72 -16.32
N VAL A 193 -7.97 -4.41 -15.18
CA VAL A 193 -8.45 -5.78 -14.98
C VAL A 193 -9.97 -5.85 -15.02
N ASN A 194 -10.66 -4.90 -14.39
CA ASN A 194 -12.12 -4.84 -14.38
C ASN A 194 -12.73 -4.66 -15.78
N GLY A 195 -12.00 -4.01 -16.68
CA GLY A 195 -12.42 -3.83 -18.07
C GLY A 195 -12.22 -5.06 -18.97
N ILE A 196 -11.57 -6.13 -18.46
CA ILE A 196 -11.32 -7.35 -19.20
C ILE A 196 -12.50 -8.31 -18.97
N SER A 197 -12.95 -8.97 -20.06
CA SER A 197 -13.99 -9.99 -19.96
C SER A 197 -13.56 -11.13 -19.03
N ILE A 198 -14.49 -11.59 -18.18
CA ILE A 198 -14.22 -12.68 -17.23
C ILE A 198 -13.72 -13.96 -17.91
N SER A 199 -14.15 -14.22 -19.15
CA SER A 199 -13.70 -15.37 -19.93
C SER A 199 -12.19 -15.32 -20.24
N LYS A 200 -11.57 -14.14 -20.17
CA LYS A 200 -10.13 -13.93 -20.41
C LYS A 200 -9.29 -13.98 -19.13
N TYR A 201 -9.93 -14.07 -17.96
CA TYR A 201 -9.22 -14.06 -16.67
C TYR A 201 -8.22 -15.22 -16.51
N PRO A 202 -8.54 -16.48 -16.89
CA PRO A 202 -7.56 -17.56 -16.78
C PRO A 202 -6.28 -17.28 -17.57
N LYS A 203 -6.40 -16.74 -18.78
CA LYS A 203 -5.24 -16.38 -19.60
C LYS A 203 -4.46 -15.22 -19.00
N LEU A 204 -5.15 -14.21 -18.47
CA LEU A 204 -4.53 -13.09 -17.80
C LEU A 204 -3.79 -13.55 -16.56
N LEU A 205 -4.41 -14.41 -15.75
CA LEU A 205 -3.80 -14.96 -14.53
C LEU A 205 -2.51 -15.72 -14.87
N ASP A 206 -2.53 -16.54 -15.91
CA ASP A 206 -1.34 -17.25 -16.38
C ASP A 206 -0.23 -16.29 -16.82
N ALA A 207 -0.59 -15.17 -17.44
CA ALA A 207 0.36 -14.16 -17.89
C ALA A 207 1.03 -13.40 -16.74
N VAL A 208 0.31 -13.12 -15.64
CA VAL A 208 0.84 -12.34 -14.52
C VAL A 208 1.40 -13.19 -13.39
N LYS A 209 0.98 -14.45 -13.28
CA LYS A 209 1.37 -15.36 -12.20
C LYS A 209 2.88 -15.45 -11.96
N PRO A 210 3.77 -15.48 -12.98
CA PRO A 210 5.21 -15.55 -12.74
C PRO A 210 5.77 -14.33 -12.01
N TYR A 211 5.05 -13.21 -12.00
CA TYR A 211 5.52 -11.93 -11.51
C TYR A 211 4.97 -11.56 -10.14
N VAL A 212 4.07 -12.35 -9.59
CA VAL A 212 3.42 -12.06 -8.28
C VAL A 212 3.72 -13.19 -7.31
N LYS A 213 4.23 -12.82 -6.14
CA LYS A 213 4.33 -13.75 -5.02
C LYS A 213 3.08 -13.58 -4.15
N THR A 214 2.34 -14.66 -3.93
CA THR A 214 1.09 -14.63 -3.16
C THR A 214 0.85 -15.97 -2.47
N ASN A 215 0.11 -15.93 -1.37
CA ASN A 215 -0.39 -17.15 -0.71
C ASN A 215 -1.77 -17.58 -1.22
N MET A 216 -2.36 -16.82 -2.14
CA MET A 216 -3.66 -17.17 -2.73
C MET A 216 -3.50 -18.22 -3.83
N THR A 217 -4.41 -19.20 -3.86
CA THR A 217 -4.49 -20.15 -4.96
C THR A 217 -5.13 -19.48 -6.19
N PRO A 218 -4.91 -20.03 -7.42
CA PRO A 218 -5.61 -19.52 -8.60
C PRO A 218 -7.13 -19.47 -8.45
N THR A 219 -7.72 -20.46 -7.79
CA THR A 219 -9.17 -20.49 -7.51
C THR A 219 -9.59 -19.34 -6.60
N GLU A 220 -8.83 -19.08 -5.53
CA GLU A 220 -9.11 -17.96 -4.62
C GLU A 220 -9.00 -16.62 -5.35
N ILE A 221 -8.01 -16.44 -6.22
CA ILE A 221 -7.85 -15.22 -7.03
C ILE A 221 -9.05 -15.05 -7.99
N MET A 222 -9.53 -16.13 -8.59
CA MET A 222 -10.70 -16.08 -9.47
C MET A 222 -11.97 -15.68 -8.70
N TYR A 223 -12.18 -16.22 -7.51
CA TYR A 223 -13.31 -15.82 -6.66
C TYR A 223 -13.21 -14.36 -6.25
N LEU A 224 -12.01 -13.89 -5.90
CA LEU A 224 -11.77 -12.48 -5.57
C LEU A 224 -12.12 -11.58 -6.76
N GLY A 225 -11.70 -11.96 -7.96
CA GLY A 225 -12.04 -11.25 -9.19
C GLY A 225 -13.54 -11.16 -9.41
N LYS A 226 -14.28 -12.25 -9.16
CA LYS A 226 -15.75 -12.26 -9.24
C LYS A 226 -16.38 -11.33 -8.21
N ASP A 227 -15.87 -11.33 -6.98
CA ASP A 227 -16.34 -10.42 -5.94
C ASP A 227 -16.16 -8.96 -6.36
N VAL A 228 -14.99 -8.61 -6.88
CA VAL A 228 -14.72 -7.25 -7.38
C VAL A 228 -15.67 -6.87 -8.50
N LEU A 229 -15.91 -7.78 -9.46
CA LEU A 229 -16.87 -7.54 -10.56
C LEU A 229 -18.30 -7.36 -10.04
N SER A 230 -18.70 -8.09 -9.00
CA SER A 230 -20.05 -8.01 -8.42
C SER A 230 -20.33 -6.68 -7.74
N ILE A 231 -19.29 -5.93 -7.38
CA ILE A 231 -19.45 -4.60 -6.78
C ILE A 231 -20.04 -3.61 -7.79
N GLY A 232 -19.86 -3.86 -9.09
CA GLY A 232 -20.51 -3.06 -10.13
C GLY A 232 -19.75 -1.77 -10.43
N ASN A 233 -20.32 -0.61 -10.10
CA ASN A 233 -19.67 0.67 -10.37
C ASN A 233 -18.43 0.82 -9.46
N LEU A 234 -17.25 0.63 -10.07
CA LEU A 234 -16.00 0.51 -9.35
C LEU A 234 -15.44 1.88 -8.98
N THR A 235 -15.93 2.43 -7.88
CA THR A 235 -15.29 3.57 -7.22
C THR A 235 -14.40 3.04 -6.12
N ILE A 236 -13.10 3.32 -6.22
CA ILE A 236 -12.13 2.90 -5.22
C ILE A 236 -11.95 4.05 -4.22
N ASP A 237 -12.30 3.81 -2.97
CA ASP A 237 -12.07 4.77 -1.90
C ASP A 237 -10.65 4.58 -1.35
N THR A 238 -10.03 5.66 -0.88
CA THR A 238 -8.63 5.64 -0.44
C THR A 238 -8.45 6.28 0.92
N MET A 239 -7.46 5.81 1.68
CA MET A 239 -7.05 6.37 2.96
C MET A 239 -5.54 6.26 3.11
N GLN A 240 -4.95 7.25 3.77
CA GLN A 240 -3.56 7.21 4.24
C GLN A 240 -3.53 6.90 5.73
N PHE A 241 -2.69 5.96 6.14
CA PHE A 241 -2.42 5.68 7.55
C PHE A 241 -0.90 5.68 7.79
N PRO A 242 -0.36 6.32 8.83
CA PRO A 242 -1.06 7.05 9.91
C PRO A 242 -1.84 8.26 9.42
N LEU A 243 -2.82 8.68 10.22
CA LEU A 243 -3.71 9.80 9.88
C LEU A 243 -3.01 11.16 9.95
N HIS A 244 -1.92 11.24 10.72
CA HIS A 244 -1.19 12.49 10.99
C HIS A 244 0.30 12.34 10.60
N PRO A 245 0.63 12.27 9.29
CA PRO A 245 2.03 12.18 8.86
C PRO A 245 2.84 13.41 9.24
N GLU A 246 2.18 14.55 9.51
CA GLU A 246 2.80 15.79 10.01
C GLU A 246 3.40 15.62 11.41
N ASN A 247 3.03 14.59 12.15
CA ASN A 247 3.59 14.26 13.46
C ASN A 247 4.94 13.53 13.38
N GLU A 248 5.57 13.52 12.20
CA GLU A 248 6.89 12.93 12.03
C GLU A 248 7.88 13.49 13.04
N VAL A 249 8.62 12.61 13.70
CA VAL A 249 9.67 12.96 14.66
C VAL A 249 10.97 12.25 14.30
N LYS A 250 12.09 12.87 14.66
CA LYS A 250 13.41 12.26 14.50
C LYS A 250 13.85 11.66 15.83
N LEU A 251 13.98 10.35 15.90
CA LEU A 251 14.43 9.65 17.09
C LEU A 251 15.89 9.22 16.93
N PRO A 252 16.66 9.17 18.06
CA PRO A 252 18.01 8.61 18.03
C PRO A 252 17.99 7.19 17.51
N GLU A 253 19.00 6.81 16.73
CA GLU A 253 19.21 5.46 16.14
C GLU A 253 18.23 5.05 15.04
N VAL A 254 16.96 5.45 15.13
CA VAL A 254 15.93 5.02 14.15
C VAL A 254 15.76 6.05 13.03
N GLY A 255 15.98 7.34 13.32
CA GLY A 255 15.76 8.42 12.37
C GLY A 255 14.32 8.91 12.36
N TYR A 256 13.86 9.37 11.20
CA TYR A 256 12.51 9.92 11.05
C TYR A 256 11.46 8.82 11.09
N VAL A 257 10.50 8.95 12.01
CA VAL A 257 9.38 8.03 12.17
C VAL A 257 8.07 8.80 12.33
N ILE A 258 6.98 8.14 11.96
CA ILE A 258 5.63 8.69 12.14
C ILE A 258 4.93 7.84 13.19
N PRO A 259 4.77 8.35 14.43
CA PRO A 259 3.99 7.66 15.44
C PRO A 259 2.50 7.70 15.12
N PHE A 260 1.75 6.75 15.65
CA PHE A 260 0.29 6.73 15.59
C PHE A 260 -0.26 6.37 16.96
N GLU A 261 -1.51 6.73 17.21
CA GLU A 261 -2.17 6.50 18.48
C GLU A 261 -3.36 5.54 18.34
N SER A 262 -3.81 4.97 19.44
CA SER A 262 -4.88 3.97 19.42
C SER A 262 -6.20 4.49 18.84
N TYR A 263 -6.51 5.79 18.99
CA TYR A 263 -7.71 6.35 18.37
C TYR A 263 -7.63 6.31 16.83
N GLU A 264 -6.42 6.41 16.26
CA GLU A 264 -6.22 6.32 14.82
C GLU A 264 -6.52 4.89 14.33
N VAL A 265 -6.14 3.89 15.10
CA VAL A 265 -6.47 2.48 14.81
C VAL A 265 -7.99 2.27 14.82
N ASP A 266 -8.70 2.86 15.78
CA ASP A 266 -10.16 2.80 15.83
C ASP A 266 -10.80 3.43 14.59
N ILE A 267 -10.27 4.56 14.13
CA ILE A 267 -10.73 5.22 12.90
C ILE A 267 -10.46 4.34 11.67
N LEU A 268 -9.30 3.70 11.61
CA LEU A 268 -8.97 2.74 10.54
C LEU A 268 -9.96 1.57 10.52
N HIS A 269 -10.32 1.03 11.69
CA HIS A 269 -11.30 -0.04 11.81
C HIS A 269 -12.70 0.38 11.32
N LYS A 270 -13.15 1.57 11.70
CA LYS A 270 -14.42 2.11 11.21
C LYS A 270 -14.43 2.24 9.70
N TYR A 271 -13.32 2.67 9.13
CA TYR A 271 -13.16 2.78 7.69
C TYR A 271 -13.24 1.41 7.00
N ILE A 272 -12.46 0.45 7.47
CA ILE A 272 -12.37 -0.88 6.85
C ILE A 272 -13.66 -1.68 7.04
N PHE A 273 -14.18 -1.73 8.27
CA PHE A 273 -15.27 -2.66 8.63
C PHE A 273 -16.65 -2.03 8.63
N ASP A 274 -16.77 -0.77 8.99
CA ASP A 274 -18.07 -0.10 9.14
C ASP A 274 -18.40 0.85 7.99
N ASN A 275 -17.50 0.96 7.02
CA ASN A 275 -17.62 1.86 5.87
C ASN A 275 -17.82 3.32 6.27
N ILE A 276 -17.18 3.75 7.35
CA ILE A 276 -17.23 5.12 7.88
C ILE A 276 -15.90 5.81 7.61
N LYS A 277 -15.91 6.81 6.73
CA LYS A 277 -14.76 7.67 6.49
C LYS A 277 -14.88 8.92 7.35
N SER A 278 -14.11 8.98 8.43
CA SER A 278 -14.16 10.11 9.36
C SER A 278 -13.71 11.41 8.70
N THR A 279 -14.43 12.49 8.97
CA THR A 279 -14.05 13.84 8.54
C THR A 279 -12.89 14.35 9.38
N ALA A 280 -12.22 15.41 8.91
CA ALA A 280 -11.15 16.06 9.68
C ALA A 280 -11.61 16.49 11.08
N ASN A 281 -12.84 17.00 11.19
CA ASN A 281 -13.42 17.39 12.48
C ASN A 281 -13.66 16.20 13.40
N GLU A 282 -14.17 15.10 12.86
CA GLU A 282 -14.39 13.85 13.62
C GLU A 282 -13.07 13.26 14.11
N ILE A 283 -12.02 13.31 13.29
CA ILE A 283 -10.68 12.88 13.69
C ILE A 283 -10.15 13.73 14.83
N GLU A 284 -10.30 15.06 14.76
CA GLU A 284 -9.86 15.97 15.80
C GLU A 284 -10.65 15.78 17.11
N GLU A 285 -11.93 15.54 17.02
CA GLU A 285 -12.77 15.21 18.18
C GLU A 285 -12.30 13.91 18.86
N ALA A 286 -12.00 12.89 18.05
CA ALA A 286 -11.47 11.61 18.54
C ALA A 286 -10.12 11.81 19.25
N ARG A 287 -9.25 12.62 18.68
CA ARG A 287 -7.95 12.95 19.28
C ARG A 287 -8.11 13.64 20.62
N ARG A 288 -9.01 14.64 20.71
CA ARG A 288 -9.29 15.37 21.97
C ARG A 288 -9.85 14.43 23.03
N ALA A 289 -10.83 13.60 22.67
CA ALA A 289 -11.41 12.64 23.60
C ALA A 289 -10.36 11.65 24.11
N TRP A 290 -9.46 11.20 23.25
CA TRP A 290 -8.36 10.31 23.61
C TRP A 290 -7.40 10.97 24.62
N LYS A 291 -7.05 12.23 24.41
CA LYS A 291 -6.20 13.00 25.34
C LYS A 291 -6.89 13.28 26.68
N GLU A 292 -8.15 13.69 26.62
CA GLU A 292 -8.94 13.98 27.83
C GLU A 292 -9.15 12.73 28.70
N ALA A 293 -9.17 11.54 28.08
CA ALA A 293 -9.22 10.28 28.80
C ALA A 293 -7.90 9.90 29.48
N GLY A 294 -6.86 10.74 29.36
CA GLY A 294 -5.55 10.53 30.00
C GLY A 294 -4.59 9.66 29.22
N ASN A 295 -4.90 9.35 27.96
CA ASN A 295 -4.01 8.53 27.15
C ASN A 295 -2.78 9.31 26.70
N ARG A 296 -1.68 8.59 26.58
CA ARG A 296 -0.39 9.10 26.09
C ARG A 296 0.20 8.14 25.07
N SER A 297 1.14 8.62 24.26
CA SER A 297 1.82 7.79 23.29
C SER A 297 2.50 6.59 23.97
N GLN A 298 2.25 5.40 23.42
CA GLN A 298 2.82 4.16 23.95
C GLN A 298 4.30 3.96 23.60
N TYR A 299 4.85 4.80 22.73
CA TYR A 299 6.21 4.63 22.21
C TYR A 299 7.22 5.55 22.87
N LEU A 300 6.78 6.70 23.33
CA LEU A 300 7.66 7.77 23.78
C LEU A 300 7.73 7.76 25.30
N THR A 301 8.93 7.94 25.84
CA THR A 301 9.11 8.28 27.25
C THR A 301 8.51 9.67 27.50
N ASP A 302 8.27 10.02 28.76
CA ASP A 302 7.74 11.34 29.11
C ASP A 302 8.57 12.48 28.52
N SER A 303 9.90 12.36 28.57
CA SER A 303 10.81 13.36 28.02
C SER A 303 10.71 13.45 26.49
N GLU A 304 10.68 12.31 25.81
CA GLU A 304 10.54 12.25 24.36
C GLU A 304 9.17 12.77 23.91
N TYR A 305 8.10 12.43 24.65
CA TYR A 305 6.77 12.91 24.35
C TYR A 305 6.68 14.44 24.43
N MET A 306 7.24 15.03 25.49
CA MET A 306 7.28 16.48 25.66
C MET A 306 8.09 17.16 24.55
N SER A 307 9.18 16.56 24.14
CA SER A 307 10.02 17.07 23.06
C SER A 307 9.32 17.00 21.69
N ALA A 308 8.59 15.94 21.43
CA ALA A 308 7.84 15.77 20.19
C ALA A 308 6.60 16.66 20.09
N ALA A 309 6.08 17.15 21.23
CA ALA A 309 4.90 18.01 21.29
C ALA A 309 5.22 19.51 21.07
N GLN A 310 6.50 19.89 21.05
CA GLN A 310 6.99 21.24 20.79
C GLN A 310 7.24 21.48 19.31
#